data_379b3aebae11715efdc2fa9d1faa81d9
#
_entry.id   379b3aebae11715efdc2fa9d1faa81d9
#
_cell.length_a   1.000
_cell.length_b   1.000
_cell.length_c   1.000
_cell.angle_alpha   90.00
_cell.angle_beta   90.00
_cell.angle_gamma   90.00
#
_symmetry.space_group_name_H-M   'P 1'
#
loop_
_entity.id
_entity.type
_entity.pdbx_description
1 polymer ?
#
loop_
_entity_poly.entity_id
_entity_poly.type
_entity_poly.pdbx_seq_one_letter_code
_entity_poly.pdbx_strand_id
1 'polypeptide(L)'
;MKKQLFLLLTIVVATFALVSCSNDDDDNQYESAIVGTWKITDVKTSQSGTYISWPFKTTYALFKSDGTYYGSGYFGAGSGTWSVKGNTVNTYVGGELYASYEIISLTSTTSELKMSMDGESIWIKCKKE
;
A
#
# COMPACT_ATOMS: atom_id res chain seq x y z
N MET A 1 -11.73 1.22 15.88
CA MET A 1 -11.05 1.20 15.52
C MET A 1 -10.78 1.35 15.51
N LYS A 2 -11.30 1.54 15.40
CA LYS A 2 -10.66 1.66 15.24
C LYS A 2 -10.62 2.26 15.41
N LYS A 3 -11.27 2.22 15.32
CA LYS A 3 -10.74 2.59 15.31
C LYS A 3 -10.59 3.16 15.69
N GLN A 4 -10.92 3.13 15.75
CA GLN A 4 -10.31 3.44 15.94
C GLN A 4 -10.05 3.98 16.22
N LEU A 5 -10.73 3.92 16.22
CA LEU A 5 -9.98 4.21 16.38
C LEU A 5 -10.03 5.00 16.60
N PHE A 6 -10.46 5.02 16.66
CA PHE A 6 -9.93 5.44 16.66
C PHE A 6 -10.09 6.05 17.11
N LEU A 7 -10.74 5.63 16.96
CA LEU A 7 -10.30 5.91 17.15
C LEU A 7 -10.04 6.40 17.58
N LEU A 8 -10.51 6.36 17.63
CA LEU A 8 -9.73 6.50 17.82
C LEU A 8 -9.46 7.11 18.01
N LEU A 9 -9.94 7.21 18.15
CA LEU A 9 -9.17 7.48 18.14
C LEU A 9 -9.10 8.26 18.32
N THR A 10 -9.60 8.38 18.52
CA THR A 10 -9.04 8.81 18.56
C THR A 10 -8.64 9.50 18.91
N ILE A 11 -9.01 9.74 19.13
CA ILE A 11 -8.21 10.05 19.34
C ILE A 11 -7.77 10.80 19.55
N VAL A 12 -8.14 11.08 19.76
CA VAL A 12 -7.26 11.42 19.77
C VAL A 12 -6.96 12.23 19.74
N VAL A 13 -7.36 12.58 19.96
CA VAL A 13 -6.75 13.04 19.70
C VAL A 13 -6.45 13.89 19.73
N ALA A 14 -6.94 14.21 19.91
CA ALA A 14 -6.33 14.63 19.77
C ALA A 14 -5.87 15.39 19.90
N THR A 15 -6.00 15.67 20.09
CA THR A 15 -5.26 15.94 20.02
C THR A 15 -4.77 16.61 19.85
N PHE A 16 -4.82 16.98 19.81
CA PHE A 16 -4.05 17.21 19.37
C PHE A 16 -3.88 17.82 18.89
N ALA A 17 -4.43 18.20 18.99
CA ALA A 17 -4.01 18.38 18.38
C ALA A 17 -3.62 18.86 18.03
N LEU A 18 -3.86 19.00 18.02
CA LEU A 18 -3.31 19.04 17.38
C LEU A 18 -3.14 19.21 16.89
N VAL A 19 -3.47 19.33 16.85
CA VAL A 19 -3.20 19.14 16.06
C VAL A 19 -3.12 19.07 15.55
N SER A 20 -3.54 19.17 15.48
CA SER A 20 -3.42 18.87 14.75
C SER A 20 -3.24 18.65 14.26
N CYS A 21 -3.62 18.54 14.21
CA CYS A 21 -3.47 18.08 13.53
C CYS A 21 -3.37 17.64 13.31
N SER A 22 -3.81 17.19 13.14
CA SER A 22 -3.67 16.59 12.80
C SER A 22 -3.66 15.87 12.66
N ASN A 23 -4.27 14.62 12.82
CA ASN A 23 -4.15 13.81 12.75
C ASN A 23 -4.27 12.90 11.72
N ASP A 24 -5.01 12.22 11.37
CA ASP A 24 -5.15 12.05 9.94
C ASP A 24 -3.85 12.09 9.23
N ASP A 25 -2.95 12.71 9.79
CA ASP A 25 -1.64 12.94 9.25
C ASP A 25 -0.90 11.64 8.93
N ASP A 26 -1.18 10.57 9.68
CA ASP A 26 -0.56 9.29 9.43
C ASP A 26 -0.95 8.74 8.06
N ASP A 27 -2.22 8.86 7.70
CA ASP A 27 -2.67 8.41 6.38
C ASP A 27 -2.05 9.26 5.29
N ASN A 28 -1.95 10.56 5.52
CA ASN A 28 -1.33 11.46 4.55
C ASN A 28 0.14 11.14 4.36
N GLN A 29 0.82 10.70 5.41
CA GLN A 29 2.22 10.34 5.34
C GLN A 29 2.43 9.17 4.37
N TYR A 30 1.64 8.11 4.52
CA TYR A 30 1.75 6.96 3.61
C TYR A 30 1.28 7.34 2.22
N GLU A 31 0.25 8.15 2.12
CA GLU A 31 -0.28 8.58 0.84
C GLU A 31 0.78 9.30 0.01
N SER A 32 1.51 10.21 0.61
CA SER A 32 2.59 10.90 -0.09
C SER A 32 3.74 9.98 -0.43
N ALA A 33 4.10 9.10 0.51
CA ALA A 33 5.28 8.26 0.37
C ALA A 33 5.08 7.17 -0.67
N ILE A 34 3.84 6.70 -0.87
CA ILE A 34 3.58 5.61 -1.82
C ILE A 34 3.47 6.10 -3.26
N VAL A 35 3.32 7.41 -3.47
CA VAL A 35 3.22 7.96 -4.84
C VAL A 35 4.49 7.63 -5.61
N GLY A 36 4.30 7.11 -6.83
CA GLY A 36 5.40 6.75 -7.70
C GLY A 36 5.19 5.39 -8.33
N THR A 37 6.21 4.94 -9.05
CA THR A 37 6.20 3.63 -9.72
C THR A 37 7.01 2.66 -8.86
N TRP A 38 6.39 1.52 -8.51
CA TRP A 38 7.03 0.51 -7.68
C TRP A 38 7.17 -0.78 -8.46
N LYS A 39 8.38 -1.32 -8.48
CA LYS A 39 8.69 -2.56 -9.20
C LYS A 39 8.95 -3.64 -8.16
N ILE A 40 8.33 -4.81 -8.33
CA ILE A 40 8.55 -5.94 -7.43
C ILE A 40 9.94 -6.51 -7.67
N THR A 41 10.71 -6.67 -6.60
CA THR A 41 12.05 -7.25 -6.68
C THR A 41 12.15 -8.63 -6.04
N ASP A 42 11.32 -8.88 -5.01
CA ASP A 42 11.39 -10.14 -4.25
C ASP A 42 9.99 -10.53 -3.80
N VAL A 43 9.84 -11.84 -3.52
CA VAL A 43 8.55 -12.37 -3.09
C VAL A 43 8.77 -13.54 -2.13
N LYS A 44 7.83 -13.69 -1.19
CA LYS A 44 7.69 -14.92 -0.41
C LYS A 44 6.20 -15.21 -0.24
N THR A 45 5.86 -16.46 -0.03
CA THR A 45 4.46 -16.91 -0.01
C THR A 45 3.94 -17.20 1.38
N SER A 46 4.79 -17.09 2.40
CA SER A 46 4.35 -17.23 3.79
C SER A 46 5.08 -16.22 4.65
N GLN A 47 4.45 -15.86 5.77
CA GLN A 47 5.02 -14.84 6.65
C GLN A 47 6.38 -15.26 7.18
N SER A 48 6.56 -16.54 7.49
CA SER A 48 7.81 -17.06 8.04
C SER A 48 8.76 -17.55 6.96
N GLY A 49 8.39 -17.41 5.68
CA GLY A 49 9.20 -17.87 4.58
C GLY A 49 10.39 -16.98 4.29
N THR A 50 11.17 -17.39 3.31
CA THR A 50 12.34 -16.66 2.85
C THR A 50 12.02 -15.97 1.54
N TYR A 51 12.43 -14.70 1.41
CA TYR A 51 12.27 -13.99 0.15
C TYR A 51 13.17 -14.59 -0.92
N ILE A 52 12.63 -14.70 -2.13
CA ILE A 52 13.41 -15.06 -3.32
C ILE A 52 13.25 -13.94 -4.33
N SER A 53 14.18 -13.85 -5.28
CA SER A 53 14.08 -12.88 -6.35
C SER A 53 12.79 -13.11 -7.12
N TRP A 54 12.16 -12.00 -7.55
CA TRP A 54 10.91 -12.08 -8.31
C TRP A 54 11.13 -12.92 -9.56
N PRO A 55 10.49 -14.10 -9.67
CA PRO A 55 10.80 -15.06 -10.75
C PRO A 55 9.94 -14.87 -11.99
N PHE A 56 9.04 -13.90 -11.99
CA PHE A 56 8.09 -13.70 -13.06
C PHE A 56 8.49 -12.47 -13.88
N LYS A 57 7.71 -12.16 -14.91
CA LYS A 57 8.02 -11.00 -15.73
C LYS A 57 7.92 -9.73 -14.89
N THR A 58 8.58 -8.68 -15.35
CA THR A 58 8.63 -7.39 -14.65
C THR A 58 7.22 -6.92 -14.34
N THR A 59 7.01 -6.57 -13.06
CA THR A 59 5.69 -6.22 -12.55
C THR A 59 5.78 -4.90 -11.81
N TYR A 60 4.89 -3.97 -12.16
CA TYR A 60 4.88 -2.61 -11.62
C TYR A 60 3.51 -2.24 -11.07
N ALA A 61 3.54 -1.31 -10.12
CA ALA A 61 2.34 -0.58 -9.70
C ALA A 61 2.69 0.89 -9.68
N LEU A 62 1.87 1.70 -10.33
CA LEU A 62 2.05 3.15 -10.39
C LEU A 62 0.92 3.81 -9.62
N PHE A 63 1.29 4.57 -8.59
CA PHE A 63 0.35 5.33 -7.77
C PHE A 63 0.58 6.81 -8.04
N LYS A 64 -0.39 7.46 -8.64
CA LYS A 64 -0.29 8.88 -8.97
C LYS A 64 -0.90 9.73 -7.88
N SER A 65 -0.37 10.93 -7.72
CA SER A 65 -0.82 11.83 -6.66
C SER A 65 -2.27 12.27 -6.82
N ASP A 66 -2.84 12.12 -8.03
CA ASP A 66 -4.23 12.47 -8.27
C ASP A 66 -5.20 11.35 -7.90
N GLY A 67 -4.70 10.27 -7.30
CA GLY A 67 -5.54 9.16 -6.87
C GLY A 67 -5.76 8.07 -7.91
N THR A 68 -5.07 8.16 -9.06
CA THR A 68 -5.19 7.13 -10.09
C THR A 68 -4.08 6.09 -9.95
N TYR A 69 -4.37 4.89 -10.43
CA TYR A 69 -3.52 3.73 -10.29
C TYR A 69 -3.39 3.02 -11.63
N TYR A 70 -2.21 2.50 -11.91
CA TYR A 70 -1.99 1.63 -13.06
C TYR A 70 -1.05 0.50 -12.65
N GLY A 71 -1.43 -0.73 -12.99
CA GLY A 71 -0.59 -1.90 -12.74
C GLY A 71 -0.34 -2.66 -14.01
N SER A 72 0.82 -3.30 -14.11
CA SER A 72 1.13 -4.17 -15.25
C SER A 72 2.13 -5.23 -14.83
N GLY A 73 2.13 -6.33 -15.55
CA GLY A 73 3.06 -7.43 -15.34
C GLY A 73 2.34 -8.74 -15.09
N TYR A 74 2.87 -9.51 -14.13
CA TYR A 74 2.41 -10.87 -13.86
C TYR A 74 0.91 -10.94 -13.54
N PHE A 75 0.40 -9.97 -12.81
CA PHE A 75 -1.01 -9.98 -12.39
C PHE A 75 -1.94 -9.39 -13.44
N GLY A 76 -1.43 -9.09 -14.64
CA GLY A 76 -2.20 -8.48 -15.70
C GLY A 76 -2.01 -6.98 -15.71
N ALA A 77 -2.70 -6.32 -16.65
CA ALA A 77 -2.64 -4.87 -16.79
C ALA A 77 -4.01 -4.30 -16.46
N GLY A 78 -4.02 -3.20 -15.72
CA GLY A 78 -5.27 -2.55 -15.37
C GLY A 78 -5.03 -1.18 -14.81
N SER A 79 -6.06 -0.34 -14.85
CA SER A 79 -6.00 0.99 -14.31
C SER A 79 -7.25 1.27 -13.49
N GLY A 80 -7.13 2.21 -12.57
CA GLY A 80 -8.23 2.54 -11.69
C GLY A 80 -7.84 3.61 -10.71
N THR A 81 -8.22 3.43 -9.44
CA THR A 81 -7.95 4.40 -8.39
C THR A 81 -7.30 3.71 -7.20
N TRP A 82 -6.74 4.51 -6.30
CA TRP A 82 -6.16 3.99 -5.07
C TRP A 82 -6.45 4.93 -3.93
N SER A 83 -6.42 4.38 -2.73
CA SER A 83 -6.58 5.17 -1.51
C SER A 83 -5.81 4.49 -0.39
N VAL A 84 -5.52 5.24 0.68
CA VAL A 84 -4.83 4.72 1.84
C VAL A 84 -5.77 4.77 3.03
N LYS A 85 -5.79 3.68 3.79
CA LYS A 85 -6.52 3.64 5.04
C LYS A 85 -5.60 3.02 6.08
N GLY A 86 -5.18 3.82 7.06
CA GLY A 86 -4.18 3.38 8.02
C GLY A 86 -2.86 3.08 7.32
N ASN A 87 -2.40 1.85 7.42
CA ASN A 87 -1.19 1.41 6.75
C ASN A 87 -1.47 0.54 5.54
N THR A 88 -2.69 0.59 5.00
CA THR A 88 -3.09 -0.26 3.89
C THR A 88 -3.42 0.60 2.67
N VAL A 89 -2.82 0.26 1.54
CA VAL A 89 -3.12 0.89 0.25
C VAL A 89 -4.09 -0.03 -0.46
N ASN A 90 -5.26 0.49 -0.84
CA ASN A 90 -6.27 -0.26 -1.57
C ASN A 90 -6.32 0.24 -3.00
N THR A 91 -6.38 -0.68 -3.95
CA THR A 91 -6.51 -0.35 -5.36
C THR A 91 -7.83 -0.86 -5.88
N TYR A 92 -8.45 -0.08 -6.77
CA TYR A 92 -9.76 -0.37 -7.32
C TYR A 92 -9.70 -0.31 -8.83
N VAL A 93 -10.27 -1.32 -9.49
CA VAL A 93 -10.37 -1.37 -10.95
C VAL A 93 -11.84 -1.60 -11.26
N GLY A 94 -12.42 -0.73 -12.09
CA GLY A 94 -13.83 -0.83 -12.40
C GLY A 94 -14.73 -0.61 -11.21
N GLY A 95 -14.25 0.13 -10.20
CA GLY A 95 -15.03 0.41 -9.00
C GLY A 95 -14.97 -0.71 -7.96
N GLU A 96 -14.26 -1.80 -8.23
CA GLU A 96 -14.16 -2.93 -7.30
C GLU A 96 -12.75 -3.06 -6.78
N LEU A 97 -12.64 -3.54 -5.53
CA LEU A 97 -11.34 -3.75 -4.91
C LEU A 97 -10.56 -4.77 -5.72
N TYR A 98 -9.36 -4.36 -6.17
CA TYR A 98 -8.49 -5.22 -6.96
C TYR A 98 -7.42 -5.87 -6.09
N ALA A 99 -6.66 -5.07 -5.34
CA ALA A 99 -5.62 -5.57 -4.46
C ALA A 99 -5.43 -4.62 -3.30
N SER A 100 -5.04 -5.17 -2.16
CA SER A 100 -4.69 -4.39 -0.96
C SER A 100 -3.24 -4.65 -0.64
N TYR A 101 -2.53 -3.59 -0.22
CA TYR A 101 -1.12 -3.68 0.14
C TYR A 101 -0.97 -3.15 1.56
N GLU A 102 -0.72 -4.06 2.50
CA GLU A 102 -0.43 -3.64 3.88
C GLU A 102 1.05 -3.27 3.97
N ILE A 103 1.34 -2.05 4.38
CA ILE A 103 2.71 -1.55 4.44
C ILE A 103 3.39 -2.11 5.68
N ILE A 104 4.43 -2.92 5.47
CA ILE A 104 5.24 -3.45 6.55
C ILE A 104 6.40 -2.49 6.80
N SER A 105 7.04 -2.02 5.73
CA SER A 105 8.05 -0.98 5.83
C SER A 105 8.04 -0.16 4.54
N LEU A 106 8.40 1.11 4.66
CA LEU A 106 8.39 2.02 3.52
C LEU A 106 9.47 3.06 3.70
N THR A 107 10.35 3.15 2.71
CA THR A 107 11.35 4.21 2.64
C THR A 107 11.11 5.01 1.37
N SER A 108 11.95 6.01 1.10
CA SER A 108 11.79 6.81 -0.10
C SER A 108 12.05 6.02 -1.39
N THR A 109 12.72 4.88 -1.30
CA THR A 109 13.11 4.11 -2.50
C THR A 109 12.71 2.64 -2.45
N THR A 110 12.32 2.11 -1.28
CA THR A 110 12.01 0.68 -1.13
C THR A 110 10.78 0.50 -0.28
N SER A 111 10.14 -0.65 -0.44
CA SER A 111 9.00 -1.00 0.40
C SER A 111 8.95 -2.50 0.61
N GLU A 112 8.33 -2.89 1.72
CA GLU A 112 7.96 -4.29 1.98
C GLU A 112 6.48 -4.29 2.28
N LEU A 113 5.71 -5.08 1.53
CA LEU A 113 4.26 -5.03 1.55
C LEU A 113 3.70 -6.44 1.63
N LYS A 114 2.56 -6.57 2.32
CA LYS A 114 1.75 -7.78 2.23
C LYS A 114 0.64 -7.49 1.24
N MET A 115 0.71 -8.13 0.07
CA MET A 115 -0.27 -7.94 -1.00
C MET A 115 -1.35 -9.00 -0.89
N SER A 116 -2.59 -8.57 -0.86
CA SER A 116 -3.75 -9.47 -0.78
C SER A 116 -4.63 -9.26 -2.01
N MET A 117 -5.05 -10.37 -2.62
CA MET A 117 -5.87 -10.37 -3.81
C MET A 117 -6.68 -11.66 -3.82
N ASP A 118 -7.99 -11.55 -4.01
CA ASP A 118 -8.89 -12.71 -4.11
C ASP A 118 -8.75 -13.67 -2.92
N GLY A 119 -8.56 -13.11 -1.72
CA GLY A 119 -8.47 -13.91 -0.50
C GLY A 119 -7.13 -14.54 -0.24
N GLU A 120 -6.16 -14.31 -1.11
CA GLU A 120 -4.81 -14.86 -0.94
C GLU A 120 -3.83 -13.73 -0.72
N SER A 121 -2.72 -14.05 -0.06
CA SER A 121 -1.71 -13.05 0.28
C SER A 121 -0.32 -13.54 -0.07
N ILE A 122 0.51 -12.60 -0.50
CA ILE A 122 1.94 -12.83 -0.66
C ILE A 122 2.66 -11.62 -0.06
N TRP A 123 3.92 -11.82 0.26
CA TRP A 123 4.77 -10.73 0.77
C TRP A 123 5.74 -10.36 -0.32
N ILE A 124 5.86 -9.07 -0.61
CA ILE A 124 6.71 -8.59 -1.69
C ILE A 124 7.61 -7.48 -1.19
N LYS A 125 8.78 -7.39 -1.81
CA LYS A 125 9.64 -6.22 -1.69
C LYS A 125 9.64 -5.51 -3.01
N CYS A 126 9.63 -4.19 -2.96
CA CYS A 126 9.56 -3.36 -4.15
C CYS A 126 10.61 -2.28 -4.09
N LYS A 127 10.98 -1.81 -5.27
CA LYS A 127 11.91 -0.70 -5.43
C LYS A 127 11.22 0.38 -6.23
N LYS A 128 11.36 1.63 -5.80
CA LYS A 128 10.81 2.76 -6.53
C LYS A 128 11.67 3.04 -7.75
N GLU A 129 11.04 3.18 -8.89
CA GLU A 129 11.71 3.47 -10.16
C GLU A 129 11.90 4.96 -10.37
#